data_6a4db46c9bf77da2fca8db6cd9d93c33
#
_entry.id   6a4db46c9bf77da2fca8db6cd9d93c33
#
_cell.length_a   1.000
_cell.length_b   1.000
_cell.length_c   1.000
_cell.angle_alpha   90.00
_cell.angle_beta   90.00
_cell.angle_gamma   90.00
#
_symmetry.space_group_name_H-M   'P 1'
#
loop_
_entity.id
_entity.type
_entity.pdbx_description
1 polymer ?
#
loop_
_entity_poly.entity_id
_entity_poly.type
_entity_poly.pdbx_seq_one_letter_code
_entity_poly.pdbx_strand_id
1 'polypeptide(L)'
;IYSSLTIVQMYKVFANRLPIILTSDKNYLDNPNTYLLSSISIEEIIKKLKIKKEIFIYSPNKEDILNEFKTKIDTIKAAGGIVRNKDNELLFIFRKGKWDLPKGKVDKNEKNKDAAIREVIEETGIKKLKIDKFFEKTFHIIKMKKKYFLKETHWYKMKSSYDGKLKPQKSEGIRSAQWKTIDQAKDIKKKTFKNISIILKKYLKEV
;
A
#
# COMPACT_ATOMS: atom_id res chain seq x y z
N ILE A 1 14.51 3.91 38.28
CA ILE A 1 13.34 4.50 37.56
C ILE A 1 13.68 4.35 36.08
N TYR A 2 13.18 3.28 35.45
CA TYR A 2 13.30 3.11 33.99
C TYR A 2 12.25 4.03 33.32
N SER A 3 12.69 5.11 32.71
CA SER A 3 11.84 5.84 31.77
C SER A 3 11.59 4.93 30.57
N SER A 4 10.40 4.35 30.45
CA SER A 4 9.98 3.67 29.26
C SER A 4 10.06 4.66 28.10
N LEU A 5 11.02 4.49 27.21
CA LEU A 5 11.06 5.17 25.93
C LEU A 5 9.75 4.85 25.20
N THR A 6 8.81 5.77 25.30
CA THR A 6 7.49 5.60 24.68
C THR A 6 7.70 5.70 23.18
N ILE A 7 7.59 4.56 22.49
CA ILE A 7 7.69 4.51 21.03
C ILE A 7 6.53 5.30 20.45
N VAL A 8 6.84 6.42 19.80
CA VAL A 8 5.87 7.21 19.05
C VAL A 8 5.49 6.43 17.80
N GLN A 9 4.21 6.11 17.67
CA GLN A 9 3.70 5.46 16.46
C GLN A 9 3.32 6.49 15.40
N MET A 10 3.70 6.19 14.17
CA MET A 10 3.32 7.00 13.01
C MET A 10 2.99 6.12 11.81
N TYR A 11 1.78 6.24 11.29
CA TYR A 11 1.35 5.52 10.09
C TYR A 11 0.92 6.51 9.01
N LYS A 12 1.24 6.18 7.76
CA LYS A 12 0.85 6.96 6.60
C LYS A 12 -0.28 6.25 5.84
N VAL A 13 -1.45 6.85 5.85
CA VAL A 13 -2.63 6.44 5.09
C VAL A 13 -2.81 7.40 3.92
N PHE A 14 -3.23 6.93 2.76
CA PHE A 14 -3.51 7.80 1.61
C PHE A 14 -4.99 7.79 1.26
N ALA A 15 -5.52 8.95 0.89
CA ALA A 15 -6.78 9.04 0.17
C ALA A 15 -6.51 9.75 -1.17
N ASN A 16 -6.80 9.09 -2.29
CA ASN A 16 -6.35 9.48 -3.62
C ASN A 16 -4.81 9.58 -3.70
N ARG A 17 -4.24 10.77 -3.57
CA ARG A 17 -2.78 11.00 -3.57
C ARG A 17 -2.32 11.77 -2.33
N LEU A 18 -3.26 12.12 -1.46
CA LEU A 18 -3.04 13.00 -0.32
C LEU A 18 -2.80 12.19 0.95
N PRO A 19 -1.80 12.56 1.75
CA PRO A 19 -1.44 11.82 2.95
C PRO A 19 -2.31 12.21 4.15
N ILE A 20 -2.65 11.21 4.94
CA ILE A 20 -3.20 11.29 6.27
C ILE A 20 -2.18 10.64 7.19
N ILE A 21 -1.66 11.38 8.13
CA ILE A 21 -0.67 10.89 9.10
C ILE A 21 -1.39 10.56 10.40
N LEU A 22 -1.42 9.27 10.75
CA LEU A 22 -1.88 8.85 12.08
C LEU A 22 -0.68 8.94 13.03
N THR A 23 -0.81 9.66 14.14
CA THR A 23 0.33 9.87 15.05
C THR A 23 -0.11 9.91 16.52
N SER A 24 0.71 9.36 17.39
CA SER A 24 0.62 9.53 18.85
C SER A 24 1.63 10.55 19.38
N ASP A 25 2.31 11.27 18.52
CA ASP A 25 3.27 12.31 18.87
C ASP A 25 2.54 13.62 19.21
N LYS A 26 2.68 14.08 20.46
CA LYS A 26 2.09 15.33 20.95
C LYS A 26 2.63 16.58 20.23
N ASN A 27 3.82 16.52 19.66
CA ASN A 27 4.42 17.63 18.91
C ASN A 27 3.58 18.05 17.68
N TYR A 28 2.67 17.20 17.23
CA TYR A 28 1.75 17.53 16.15
C TYR A 28 0.46 18.22 16.62
N LEU A 29 0.20 18.33 17.93
CA LEU A 29 -1.05 18.95 18.45
C LEU A 29 -1.17 20.43 18.09
N ASP A 30 -0.05 21.16 18.03
CA ASP A 30 -0.03 22.59 17.68
C ASP A 30 -0.14 22.82 16.15
N ASN A 31 -0.10 21.76 15.34
CA ASN A 31 -0.28 21.89 13.90
C ASN A 31 -1.77 22.13 13.56
N PRO A 32 -2.12 23.21 12.83
CA PRO A 32 -3.52 23.57 12.53
C PRO A 32 -4.24 22.57 11.63
N ASN A 33 -3.53 21.57 11.10
CA ASN A 33 -4.10 20.47 10.32
C ASN A 33 -4.23 19.18 11.14
N THR A 34 -4.09 19.24 12.47
CA THR A 34 -4.25 18.09 13.36
C THR A 34 -5.66 18.02 13.91
N TYR A 35 -6.19 16.79 13.94
CA TYR A 35 -7.53 16.48 14.46
C TYR A 35 -7.46 15.28 15.37
N LEU A 36 -8.27 15.28 16.43
CA LEU A 36 -8.35 14.15 17.35
C LEU A 36 -9.11 12.99 16.71
N LEU A 37 -8.54 11.79 16.77
CA LEU A 37 -9.17 10.59 16.22
C LEU A 37 -10.53 10.32 16.88
N SER A 38 -10.66 10.56 18.18
CA SER A 38 -11.90 10.36 18.94
C SER A 38 -13.08 11.18 18.41
N SER A 39 -12.83 12.40 17.91
CA SER A 39 -13.88 13.39 17.56
C SER A 39 -14.10 13.61 16.07
N ILE A 40 -13.35 12.93 15.19
CA ILE A 40 -13.46 13.11 13.74
C ILE A 40 -13.99 11.86 13.03
N SER A 41 -14.89 12.03 12.07
CA SER A 41 -15.39 10.97 11.19
C SER A 41 -14.54 10.80 9.94
N ILE A 42 -14.68 9.67 9.26
CA ILE A 42 -13.97 9.41 7.98
C ILE A 42 -14.39 10.41 6.89
N GLU A 43 -15.66 10.76 6.84
CA GLU A 43 -16.20 11.75 5.89
C GLU A 43 -15.59 13.13 6.10
N GLU A 44 -15.45 13.56 7.34
CA GLU A 44 -14.81 14.83 7.70
C GLU A 44 -13.31 14.81 7.38
N ILE A 45 -12.61 13.70 7.68
CA ILE A 45 -11.20 13.49 7.28
C ILE A 45 -11.05 13.73 5.77
N ILE A 46 -11.88 13.09 4.96
CA ILE A 46 -11.81 13.22 3.50
C ILE A 46 -12.15 14.65 3.03
N LYS A 47 -13.15 15.30 3.66
CA LYS A 47 -13.52 16.69 3.36
C LYS A 47 -12.36 17.66 3.67
N LYS A 48 -11.79 17.56 4.87
CA LYS A 48 -10.66 18.39 5.30
C LYS A 48 -9.41 18.17 4.46
N LEU A 49 -9.11 16.90 4.13
CA LEU A 49 -7.95 16.54 3.32
C LEU A 49 -7.98 17.17 1.91
N LYS A 50 -9.15 17.30 1.29
CA LYS A 50 -9.28 17.96 -0.03
C LYS A 50 -8.82 19.43 0.01
N ILE A 51 -9.07 20.11 1.14
CA ILE A 51 -8.72 21.53 1.35
C ILE A 51 -7.26 21.65 1.78
N LYS A 52 -6.87 20.93 2.80
CA LYS A 52 -5.57 21.06 3.48
C LYS A 52 -4.41 20.33 2.78
N LYS A 53 -4.70 19.39 1.88
CA LYS A 53 -3.75 18.54 1.12
C LYS A 53 -2.94 17.53 1.95
N GLU A 54 -2.77 17.78 3.24
CA GLU A 54 -2.20 16.89 4.25
C GLU A 54 -2.88 17.16 5.58
N ILE A 55 -3.16 16.12 6.34
CA ILE A 55 -3.73 16.21 7.68
C ILE A 55 -3.08 15.19 8.62
N PHE A 56 -3.10 15.53 9.90
CA PHE A 56 -2.65 14.67 10.99
C PHE A 56 -3.84 14.24 11.81
N ILE A 57 -3.90 12.98 12.16
CA ILE A 57 -4.90 12.39 13.04
C ILE A 57 -4.17 11.92 14.28
N TYR A 58 -4.42 12.61 15.37
CA TYR A 58 -3.78 12.33 16.65
C TYR A 58 -4.65 11.45 17.54
N SER A 59 -4.02 10.47 18.18
CA SER A 59 -4.56 9.76 19.33
C SER A 59 -3.52 9.67 20.44
N PRO A 60 -3.89 9.86 21.71
CA PRO A 60 -2.99 9.61 22.84
C PRO A 60 -2.66 8.13 23.03
N ASN A 61 -3.39 7.23 22.38
CA ASN A 61 -3.11 5.79 22.40
C ASN A 61 -1.81 5.50 21.65
N LYS A 62 -0.75 5.32 22.44
CA LYS A 62 0.60 5.10 21.92
C LYS A 62 0.85 3.67 21.45
N GLU A 63 -0.01 2.73 21.86
CA GLU A 63 0.21 1.30 21.58
C GLU A 63 -0.36 0.87 20.24
N ASP A 64 -1.49 1.42 19.80
CA ASP A 64 -2.14 0.93 18.58
C ASP A 64 -3.09 1.94 17.89
N ILE A 65 -2.57 3.10 17.53
CA ILE A 65 -3.36 4.12 16.79
C ILE A 65 -3.94 3.59 15.47
N LEU A 66 -3.28 2.64 14.83
CA LEU A 66 -3.76 2.08 13.58
C LEU A 66 -5.01 1.22 13.80
N ASN A 67 -5.04 0.39 14.84
CA ASN A 67 -6.23 -0.40 15.14
C ASN A 67 -7.36 0.48 15.66
N GLU A 68 -7.08 1.50 16.44
CA GLU A 68 -8.07 2.50 16.81
C GLU A 68 -8.68 3.20 15.56
N PHE A 69 -7.85 3.56 14.59
CA PHE A 69 -8.35 4.10 13.31
C PHE A 69 -9.22 3.10 12.55
N LYS A 70 -8.87 1.81 12.58
CA LYS A 70 -9.65 0.73 11.95
C LYS A 70 -11.03 0.51 12.58
N THR A 71 -11.28 0.93 13.83
CA THR A 71 -12.63 0.85 14.40
C THR A 71 -13.61 1.80 13.71
N LYS A 72 -13.11 2.86 13.06
CA LYS A 72 -13.93 3.87 12.36
C LYS A 72 -14.15 3.58 10.88
N ILE A 73 -13.47 2.58 10.30
CA ILE A 73 -13.53 2.30 8.85
C ILE A 73 -13.35 0.82 8.57
N ASP A 74 -14.25 0.24 7.77
CA ASP A 74 -14.11 -1.16 7.37
C ASP A 74 -12.82 -1.39 6.57
N THR A 75 -12.14 -2.49 6.87
CA THR A 75 -10.86 -2.83 6.23
C THR A 75 -11.05 -3.90 5.17
N ILE A 76 -10.48 -3.66 3.98
CA ILE A 76 -10.31 -4.63 2.91
C ILE A 76 -8.84 -5.02 2.86
N LYS A 77 -8.56 -6.30 3.11
CA LYS A 77 -7.21 -6.85 2.98
C LYS A 77 -6.89 -7.14 1.53
N ALA A 78 -5.66 -6.80 1.12
CA ALA A 78 -5.09 -7.11 -0.17
C ALA A 78 -3.65 -7.61 0.00
N ALA A 79 -3.15 -8.35 -0.97
CA ALA A 79 -1.77 -8.80 -0.98
C ALA A 79 -1.21 -8.77 -2.39
N GLY A 80 0.11 -8.62 -2.51
CA GLY A 80 0.77 -8.60 -3.81
C GLY A 80 2.29 -8.66 -3.70
N GLY A 81 2.97 -8.59 -4.84
CA GLY A 81 4.39 -8.85 -4.93
C GLY A 81 5.21 -7.77 -5.64
N ILE A 82 6.44 -7.59 -5.15
CA ILE A 82 7.54 -7.00 -5.88
C ILE A 82 8.36 -8.18 -6.39
N VAL A 83 8.11 -8.57 -7.64
CA VAL A 83 8.71 -9.76 -8.24
C VAL A 83 9.95 -9.39 -9.02
N ARG A 84 11.06 -10.07 -8.75
CA ARG A 84 12.33 -9.92 -9.45
C ARG A 84 12.65 -11.19 -10.23
N ASN A 85 13.07 -11.04 -11.49
CA ASN A 85 13.58 -12.14 -12.32
C ASN A 85 15.10 -12.35 -12.13
N LYS A 86 15.66 -13.31 -12.86
CA LYS A 86 17.10 -13.63 -12.86
C LYS A 86 17.97 -12.46 -13.39
N ASP A 87 17.40 -11.63 -14.27
CA ASP A 87 18.08 -10.50 -14.90
C ASP A 87 17.95 -9.20 -14.06
N ASN A 88 17.48 -9.32 -12.81
CA ASN A 88 17.23 -8.22 -11.87
C ASN A 88 16.14 -7.23 -12.29
N GLU A 89 15.30 -7.60 -13.25
CA GLU A 89 14.16 -6.78 -13.64
C GLU A 89 12.96 -7.01 -12.70
N LEU A 90 12.09 -6.01 -12.59
CA LEU A 90 10.88 -6.03 -11.77
C LEU A 90 9.64 -6.20 -12.63
N LEU A 91 8.71 -7.02 -12.16
CA LEU A 91 7.42 -7.25 -12.82
C LEU A 91 6.45 -6.11 -12.53
N PHE A 92 5.92 -5.52 -13.60
CA PHE A 92 4.88 -4.50 -13.54
C PHE A 92 3.67 -4.89 -14.38
N ILE A 93 2.51 -4.39 -13.97
CA ILE A 93 1.27 -4.41 -14.74
C ILE A 93 0.90 -2.98 -15.16
N PHE A 94 0.28 -2.82 -16.33
CA PHE A 94 -0.24 -1.54 -16.80
C PHE A 94 -1.76 -1.53 -16.75
N ARG A 95 -2.34 -0.67 -15.90
CA ARG A 95 -3.79 -0.52 -15.74
C ARG A 95 -4.17 0.92 -15.39
N LYS A 96 -5.36 1.34 -15.78
CA LYS A 96 -5.85 2.71 -15.52
C LYS A 96 -4.86 3.80 -15.94
N GLY A 97 -4.16 3.58 -17.08
CA GLY A 97 -3.19 4.53 -17.63
C GLY A 97 -1.86 4.63 -16.87
N LYS A 98 -1.55 3.70 -15.96
CA LYS A 98 -0.33 3.72 -15.15
C LYS A 98 0.26 2.33 -14.96
N TRP A 99 1.57 2.30 -14.75
CA TRP A 99 2.25 1.11 -14.24
C TRP A 99 1.91 0.93 -12.77
N ASP A 100 1.71 -0.31 -12.36
CA ASP A 100 1.34 -0.74 -11.03
C ASP A 100 2.08 -2.04 -10.69
N LEU A 101 2.10 -2.43 -9.43
CA LEU A 101 2.58 -3.74 -9.00
C LEU A 101 1.39 -4.71 -8.90
N PRO A 102 1.56 -5.99 -9.26
CA PRO A 102 0.48 -6.97 -9.22
C PRO A 102 0.05 -7.24 -7.77
N LYS A 103 -1.28 -7.19 -7.53
CA LYS A 103 -1.92 -7.37 -6.22
C LYS A 103 -3.43 -7.38 -6.33
N GLY A 104 -4.07 -8.13 -5.48
CA GLY A 104 -5.52 -8.10 -5.38
C GLY A 104 -6.05 -8.40 -4.00
N LYS A 105 -7.33 -8.74 -3.90
CA LYS A 105 -8.03 -8.94 -2.63
C LYS A 105 -7.62 -10.27 -2.01
N VAL A 106 -7.44 -10.28 -0.69
CA VAL A 106 -7.32 -11.53 0.07
C VAL A 106 -8.71 -12.10 0.27
N ASP A 107 -8.93 -13.35 -0.12
CA ASP A 107 -10.22 -14.02 0.01
C ASP A 107 -10.49 -14.44 1.46
N LYS A 108 -11.74 -14.81 1.74
CA LYS A 108 -12.13 -15.27 3.07
C LYS A 108 -11.35 -16.54 3.42
N ASN A 109 -10.74 -16.54 4.61
CA ASN A 109 -9.90 -17.64 5.12
C ASN A 109 -8.58 -17.88 4.36
N GLU A 110 -8.22 -17.02 3.41
CA GLU A 110 -6.94 -17.09 2.70
C GLU A 110 -5.82 -16.40 3.51
N LYS A 111 -4.62 -16.98 3.52
CA LYS A 111 -3.44 -16.33 4.11
C LYS A 111 -2.91 -15.25 3.16
N ASN A 112 -2.44 -14.13 3.71
CA ASN A 112 -1.89 -13.02 2.88
C ASN A 112 -0.76 -13.47 1.93
N LYS A 113 0.05 -14.46 2.32
CA LYS A 113 1.11 -15.02 1.45
C LYS A 113 0.54 -15.73 0.24
N ASP A 114 -0.49 -16.54 0.45
CA ASP A 114 -1.10 -17.35 -0.59
C ASP A 114 -1.86 -16.43 -1.56
N ALA A 115 -2.60 -15.46 -1.04
CA ALA A 115 -3.23 -14.41 -1.84
C ALA A 115 -2.22 -13.64 -2.70
N ALA A 116 -1.05 -13.28 -2.14
CA ALA A 116 -0.04 -12.56 -2.88
C ALA A 116 0.52 -13.37 -4.07
N ILE A 117 0.72 -14.69 -3.89
CA ILE A 117 1.15 -15.58 -4.97
C ILE A 117 0.05 -15.71 -6.01
N ARG A 118 -1.19 -16.02 -5.60
CA ARG A 118 -2.34 -16.20 -6.47
C ARG A 118 -2.57 -14.97 -7.34
N GLU A 119 -2.65 -13.79 -6.72
CA GLU A 119 -2.91 -12.53 -7.43
C GLU A 119 -1.80 -12.17 -8.43
N VAL A 120 -0.53 -12.37 -8.07
CA VAL A 120 0.57 -12.15 -9.01
C VAL A 120 0.48 -13.10 -10.21
N ILE A 121 0.13 -14.37 -9.98
CA ILE A 121 -0.04 -15.36 -11.06
C ILE A 121 -1.25 -15.00 -11.93
N GLU A 122 -2.41 -14.69 -11.34
CA GLU A 122 -3.64 -14.35 -12.05
C GLU A 122 -3.48 -13.09 -12.91
N GLU A 123 -2.92 -12.01 -12.32
CA GLU A 123 -2.78 -10.73 -13.01
C GLU A 123 -1.72 -10.74 -14.13
N THR A 124 -0.74 -11.66 -14.10
CA THR A 124 0.43 -11.63 -15.01
C THR A 124 0.67 -12.91 -15.80
N GLY A 125 0.03 -14.03 -15.44
CA GLY A 125 0.29 -15.33 -16.04
C GLY A 125 1.68 -15.91 -15.74
N ILE A 126 2.43 -15.33 -14.81
CA ILE A 126 3.76 -15.80 -14.41
C ILE A 126 3.68 -17.19 -13.78
N LYS A 127 4.77 -17.96 -13.92
CA LYS A 127 4.95 -19.25 -13.26
C LYS A 127 6.26 -19.25 -12.45
N LYS A 128 6.54 -20.34 -11.72
CA LYS A 128 7.79 -20.50 -10.94
C LYS A 128 8.05 -19.32 -9.99
N LEU A 129 7.01 -18.91 -9.26
CA LEU A 129 7.05 -17.78 -8.33
C LEU A 129 7.33 -18.27 -6.90
N LYS A 130 8.26 -17.63 -6.19
CA LYS A 130 8.56 -17.91 -4.79
C LYS A 130 8.59 -16.61 -3.98
N ILE A 131 7.96 -16.63 -2.80
CA ILE A 131 8.11 -15.55 -1.80
C ILE A 131 9.52 -15.67 -1.19
N ASP A 132 10.20 -14.53 -1.15
CA ASP A 132 11.46 -14.35 -0.42
C ASP A 132 11.16 -13.95 1.03
N LYS A 133 10.49 -12.80 1.21
CA LYS A 133 10.09 -12.31 2.54
C LYS A 133 8.93 -11.32 2.47
N PHE A 134 8.28 -11.11 3.63
CA PHE A 134 7.41 -9.95 3.82
C PHE A 134 8.24 -8.66 3.68
N PHE A 135 7.66 -7.65 3.05
CA PHE A 135 8.36 -6.39 2.81
C PHE A 135 7.74 -5.21 3.54
N GLU A 136 6.46 -4.95 3.32
CA GLU A 136 5.81 -3.75 3.86
C GLU A 136 4.28 -3.86 3.82
N LYS A 137 3.61 -2.99 4.58
CA LYS A 137 2.18 -2.70 4.45
C LYS A 137 1.95 -1.30 3.90
N THR A 138 0.92 -1.14 3.08
CA THR A 138 0.44 0.19 2.68
C THR A 138 -1.05 0.32 2.95
N PHE A 139 -1.46 1.54 3.28
CA PHE A 139 -2.83 1.87 3.66
C PHE A 139 -3.40 2.92 2.72
N HIS A 140 -4.59 2.66 2.18
CA HIS A 140 -5.24 3.56 1.25
C HIS A 140 -6.75 3.58 1.48
N ILE A 141 -7.33 4.77 1.68
CA ILE A 141 -8.79 4.92 1.73
C ILE A 141 -9.31 4.93 0.31
N ILE A 142 -10.20 4.00 0.01
CA ILE A 142 -10.92 3.90 -1.25
C ILE A 142 -12.41 4.11 -1.04
N LYS A 143 -13.11 4.62 -2.07
CA LYS A 143 -14.55 4.73 -2.07
C LYS A 143 -15.14 3.68 -3.00
N MET A 144 -16.02 2.83 -2.49
CA MET A 144 -16.78 1.86 -3.27
C MET A 144 -18.26 2.07 -3.01
N LYS A 145 -19.06 2.18 -4.09
CA LYS A 145 -20.46 2.59 -4.01
C LYS A 145 -20.55 3.95 -3.28
N LYS A 146 -21.11 4.04 -2.11
CA LYS A 146 -21.21 5.29 -1.31
C LYS A 146 -20.38 5.26 -0.03
N LYS A 147 -19.66 4.15 0.26
CA LYS A 147 -18.94 3.91 1.52
C LYS A 147 -17.42 3.98 1.33
N TYR A 148 -16.70 4.47 2.34
CA TYR A 148 -15.25 4.44 2.41
C TYR A 148 -14.76 3.14 3.05
N PHE A 149 -13.62 2.64 2.56
CA PHE A 149 -12.93 1.46 3.06
C PHE A 149 -11.44 1.73 3.18
N LEU A 150 -10.81 1.19 4.20
CA LEU A 150 -9.36 1.16 4.32
C LEU A 150 -8.82 -0.07 3.59
N LYS A 151 -8.17 0.11 2.46
CA LYS A 151 -7.45 -0.97 1.78
C LYS A 151 -6.07 -1.13 2.42
N GLU A 152 -5.85 -2.20 3.17
CA GLU A 152 -4.58 -2.63 3.72
C GLU A 152 -3.93 -3.62 2.75
N THR A 153 -2.80 -3.27 2.15
CA THR A 153 -2.10 -4.13 1.19
C THR A 153 -0.80 -4.65 1.79
N HIS A 154 -0.65 -5.96 1.83
CA HIS A 154 0.54 -6.68 2.28
C HIS A 154 1.45 -6.95 1.09
N TRP A 155 2.66 -6.40 1.10
CA TRP A 155 3.64 -6.55 0.03
C TRP A 155 4.71 -7.56 0.37
N TYR A 156 5.04 -8.42 -0.57
CA TYR A 156 6.09 -9.43 -0.44
C TYR A 156 7.15 -9.23 -1.50
N LYS A 157 8.42 -9.38 -1.14
CA LYS A 157 9.50 -9.60 -2.10
C LYS A 157 9.38 -11.02 -2.64
N MET A 158 9.46 -11.14 -3.95
CA MET A 158 9.32 -12.42 -4.64
C MET A 158 10.40 -12.57 -5.71
N LYS A 159 10.72 -13.82 -6.04
CA LYS A 159 11.65 -14.17 -7.13
C LYS A 159 10.95 -15.11 -8.10
N SER A 160 11.29 -14.98 -9.36
CA SER A 160 10.84 -15.90 -10.40
C SER A 160 11.95 -16.23 -11.38
N SER A 161 12.02 -17.50 -11.78
CA SER A 161 12.86 -17.99 -12.89
C SER A 161 12.04 -18.19 -14.17
N TYR A 162 10.85 -17.59 -14.26
CA TYR A 162 9.98 -17.70 -15.42
C TYR A 162 10.50 -16.81 -16.57
N ASP A 163 10.72 -17.44 -17.72
CA ASP A 163 11.21 -16.85 -18.97
C ASP A 163 10.15 -16.86 -20.09
N GLY A 164 8.95 -17.38 -19.76
CA GLY A 164 7.86 -17.47 -20.73
C GLY A 164 7.11 -16.14 -20.93
N LYS A 165 6.19 -16.15 -21.87
CA LYS A 165 5.33 -14.99 -22.19
C LYS A 165 4.37 -14.67 -21.07
N LEU A 166 4.40 -13.44 -20.56
CA LEU A 166 3.44 -12.92 -19.59
C LEU A 166 2.05 -12.77 -20.23
N LYS A 167 1.00 -13.04 -19.46
CA LYS A 167 -0.40 -12.99 -19.89
C LYS A 167 -1.20 -12.08 -18.95
N PRO A 168 -1.41 -10.80 -19.30
CA PRO A 168 -2.17 -9.88 -18.45
C PRO A 168 -3.63 -10.29 -18.34
N GLN A 169 -4.19 -10.22 -17.13
CA GLN A 169 -5.60 -10.51 -16.84
C GLN A 169 -6.49 -9.36 -17.31
N LYS A 170 -7.00 -9.47 -18.53
CA LYS A 170 -7.81 -8.42 -19.17
C LYS A 170 -9.11 -8.11 -18.43
N SER A 171 -9.72 -9.10 -17.77
CA SER A 171 -10.94 -8.94 -16.96
C SER A 171 -10.75 -7.96 -15.79
N GLU A 172 -9.53 -7.80 -15.26
CA GLU A 172 -9.17 -6.82 -14.23
C GLU A 172 -8.73 -5.45 -14.80
N GLY A 173 -8.91 -5.25 -16.12
CA GLY A 173 -8.51 -4.03 -16.83
C GLY A 173 -6.99 -3.88 -16.98
N ILE A 174 -6.24 -4.98 -16.84
CA ILE A 174 -4.80 -5.01 -17.04
C ILE A 174 -4.52 -5.12 -18.54
N ARG A 175 -3.89 -4.08 -19.10
CA ARG A 175 -3.59 -4.01 -20.53
C ARG A 175 -2.26 -4.67 -20.88
N SER A 176 -1.31 -4.66 -19.95
CA SER A 176 0.03 -5.21 -20.17
C SER A 176 0.65 -5.70 -18.87
N ALA A 177 1.47 -6.75 -18.95
CA ALA A 177 2.39 -7.19 -17.90
C ALA A 177 3.79 -7.26 -18.51
N GLN A 178 4.77 -6.63 -17.86
CA GLN A 178 6.14 -6.50 -18.42
C GLN A 178 7.18 -6.51 -17.32
N TRP A 179 8.34 -7.06 -17.65
CA TRP A 179 9.56 -6.87 -16.91
C TRP A 179 10.12 -5.48 -17.20
N LYS A 180 10.63 -4.81 -16.19
CA LYS A 180 11.21 -3.47 -16.25
C LYS A 180 12.53 -3.45 -15.51
N THR A 181 13.55 -2.87 -16.12
CA THR A 181 14.85 -2.67 -15.48
C THR A 181 14.72 -1.77 -14.24
N ILE A 182 15.74 -1.79 -13.39
CA ILE A 182 15.77 -0.93 -12.20
C ILE A 182 15.67 0.56 -12.57
N ASP A 183 16.29 0.99 -13.68
CA ASP A 183 16.22 2.39 -14.13
C ASP A 183 14.82 2.74 -14.63
N GLN A 184 14.18 1.86 -15.39
CA GLN A 184 12.77 2.04 -15.75
C GLN A 184 11.86 2.09 -14.51
N ALA A 185 12.13 1.29 -13.46
CA ALA A 185 11.39 1.31 -12.22
C ALA A 185 11.57 2.64 -11.46
N LYS A 186 12.76 3.27 -11.52
CA LYS A 186 13.00 4.63 -10.97
C LYS A 186 12.11 5.68 -11.65
N ASP A 187 11.90 5.58 -12.96
CA ASP A 187 11.02 6.49 -13.69
C ASP A 187 9.53 6.19 -13.47
N ILE A 188 9.15 4.93 -13.43
CA ILE A 188 7.80 4.50 -13.07
C ILE A 188 7.42 5.04 -11.69
N LYS A 189 8.33 4.99 -10.71
CA LYS A 189 8.12 5.53 -9.35
C LYS A 189 7.62 6.97 -9.33
N LYS A 190 8.05 7.80 -10.27
CA LYS A 190 7.64 9.22 -10.37
C LYS A 190 6.21 9.40 -10.87
N LYS A 191 5.70 8.47 -11.69
CA LYS A 191 4.45 8.59 -12.46
C LYS A 191 3.34 7.62 -12.04
N THR A 192 3.61 6.69 -11.13
CA THR A 192 2.67 5.66 -10.68
C THR A 192 1.70 6.14 -9.59
N PHE A 193 0.91 5.22 -9.05
CA PHE A 193 0.05 5.46 -7.88
C PHE A 193 0.89 5.73 -6.63
N LYS A 194 0.41 6.59 -5.73
CA LYS A 194 1.19 7.06 -4.57
C LYS A 194 1.67 5.93 -3.66
N ASN A 195 0.80 4.96 -3.36
CA ASN A 195 1.16 3.77 -2.58
C ASN A 195 2.28 2.95 -3.25
N ILE A 196 2.22 2.78 -4.58
CA ILE A 196 3.25 2.07 -5.35
C ILE A 196 4.57 2.86 -5.38
N SER A 197 4.48 4.19 -5.55
CA SER A 197 5.66 5.06 -5.48
C SER A 197 6.41 4.91 -4.15
N ILE A 198 5.70 4.76 -3.03
CA ILE A 198 6.30 4.57 -1.70
C ILE A 198 6.98 3.21 -1.60
N ILE A 199 6.31 2.16 -2.04
CA ILE A 199 6.85 0.80 -2.06
C ILE A 199 8.12 0.76 -2.92
N LEU A 200 8.07 1.32 -4.12
CA LEU A 200 9.24 1.39 -5.01
C LEU A 200 10.37 2.24 -4.39
N LYS A 201 10.03 3.38 -3.76
CA LYS A 201 11.04 4.21 -3.08
C LYS A 201 11.78 3.44 -1.98
N LYS A 202 11.05 2.65 -1.18
CA LYS A 202 11.65 1.81 -0.13
C LYS A 202 12.46 0.67 -0.74
N TYR A 203 11.91 -0.04 -1.72
CA TYR A 203 12.57 -1.16 -2.38
C TYR A 203 13.88 -0.75 -3.07
N LEU A 204 13.84 0.34 -3.86
CA LEU A 204 15.00 0.86 -4.62
C LEU A 204 16.12 1.46 -3.77
N LYS A 205 15.95 1.54 -2.45
CA LYS A 205 17.02 1.89 -1.50
C LYS A 205 17.78 0.66 -0.98
N GLU A 206 17.22 -0.52 -1.19
CA GLU A 206 17.77 -1.79 -0.69
C GLU A 206 18.48 -2.60 -1.80
N VAL A 207 18.48 -2.09 -3.04
CA VAL A 207 19.06 -2.74 -4.22
C VAL A 207 20.02 -1.83 -4.98
#